data_7d9ec01416e493062fec62a091a57717
#
_entry.id   7d9ec01416e493062fec62a091a57717
#
_cell.length_a   1.000
_cell.length_b   1.000
_cell.length_c   1.000
_cell.angle_alpha   90.00
_cell.angle_beta   90.00
_cell.angle_gamma   90.00
#
_symmetry.space_group_name_H-M   'P 1'
#
loop_
_entity.id
_entity.type
_entity.pdbx_description
1 polymer ?
#
loop_
_entity_poly.entity_id
_entity_poly.type
_entity_poly.pdbx_seq_one_letter_code
_entity_poly.pdbx_strand_id
1 'polypeptide(L)'
;MLRTITCAALLSLCLAPIALARKPETGFLNRTIAVDADTYRYQVYVPANWDKHQKWPVILFLHGAGERGNDGLLQTDVGLAHAIREHPANFPFVVVMPQCNKDKLWTEPDMEAQALVALDRSIQEFKGDRDRLYLTGLSMGGYGTWDLGAKYPSRFAAYVPICAGIRGPERFPQLHVSLVDDPQITDPYAETARRIGKTPVWIFHGDADEAVPVEESRKMAEALKTANADVKYTEYPGVGHNSWDKAYAEPQLVPFLLAHTLKH
;
A
#
# COMPACT_ATOMS: atom_id res chain seq x y z
N MET A 1 -69.12 17.86 -53.82
CA MET A 1 -68.11 16.83 -53.65
C MET A 1 -67.05 17.36 -52.66
N LEU A 2 -67.18 17.01 -51.38
CA LEU A 2 -66.19 17.39 -50.29
C LEU A 2 -65.27 16.21 -50.10
N ARG A 3 -63.95 16.45 -50.31
CA ARG A 3 -62.91 15.45 -50.03
C ARG A 3 -62.36 15.67 -48.59
N THR A 4 -62.63 14.79 -47.71
CA THR A 4 -62.11 14.72 -46.35
C THR A 4 -60.67 14.24 -46.44
N ILE A 5 -59.72 15.05 -45.97
CA ILE A 5 -58.27 14.67 -45.81
C ILE A 5 -58.09 14.20 -44.38
N THR A 6 -57.83 12.91 -44.19
CA THR A 6 -57.51 12.32 -42.87
C THR A 6 -56.00 12.42 -42.65
N CYS A 7 -55.60 13.27 -41.70
CA CYS A 7 -54.20 13.36 -41.27
C CYS A 7 -53.90 12.27 -40.25
N ALA A 8 -53.07 11.30 -40.63
CA ALA A 8 -52.56 10.27 -39.70
C ALA A 8 -51.32 10.84 -38.99
N ALA A 9 -51.44 11.08 -37.68
CA ALA A 9 -50.31 11.47 -36.84
C ALA A 9 -49.49 10.22 -36.50
N LEU A 10 -48.27 10.09 -37.01
CA LEU A 10 -47.29 9.12 -36.64
C LEU A 10 -46.66 9.53 -35.29
N LEU A 11 -47.03 8.81 -34.22
CA LEU A 11 -46.37 8.92 -32.89
C LEU A 11 -45.04 8.16 -32.96
N SER A 12 -43.92 8.89 -33.06
CA SER A 12 -42.59 8.33 -33.00
C SER A 12 -42.22 8.11 -31.55
N LEU A 13 -42.24 6.82 -31.10
CA LEU A 13 -41.79 6.41 -29.78
C LEU A 13 -40.26 6.45 -29.77
N CYS A 14 -39.65 7.50 -29.19
CA CYS A 14 -38.22 7.53 -28.88
C CYS A 14 -37.96 6.56 -27.71
N LEU A 15 -37.52 5.34 -27.99
CA LEU A 15 -36.94 4.44 -27.03
C LEU A 15 -35.57 5.00 -26.67
N ALA A 16 -35.47 5.68 -25.52
CA ALA A 16 -34.18 6.01 -24.90
C ALA A 16 -33.44 4.73 -24.58
N PRO A 17 -32.16 4.58 -24.93
CA PRO A 17 -31.41 3.39 -24.56
C PRO A 17 -31.29 3.33 -23.04
N ILE A 18 -31.82 2.26 -22.44
CA ILE A 18 -31.57 1.95 -21.04
C ILE A 18 -30.08 1.63 -20.94
N ALA A 19 -29.30 2.58 -20.45
CA ALA A 19 -27.90 2.34 -20.11
C ALA A 19 -27.90 1.34 -18.94
N LEU A 20 -27.66 0.06 -19.24
CA LEU A 20 -27.37 -0.93 -18.21
C LEU A 20 -26.18 -0.41 -17.41
N ALA A 21 -26.40 -0.10 -16.13
CA ALA A 21 -25.32 0.30 -15.22
C ALA A 21 -24.27 -0.81 -15.23
N ARG A 22 -23.10 -0.50 -15.81
CA ARG A 22 -21.97 -1.44 -15.86
C ARG A 22 -21.61 -1.81 -14.42
N LYS A 23 -21.60 -3.11 -14.11
CA LYS A 23 -21.17 -3.59 -12.80
C LYS A 23 -19.76 -3.06 -12.53
N PRO A 24 -19.47 -2.50 -11.33
CA PRO A 24 -18.13 -2.01 -11.03
C PRO A 24 -17.09 -3.11 -11.17
N GLU A 25 -15.92 -2.76 -11.66
CA GLU A 25 -14.78 -3.68 -11.73
C GLU A 25 -14.28 -3.95 -10.31
N THR A 26 -14.13 -5.22 -9.94
CA THR A 26 -13.63 -5.68 -8.64
C THR A 26 -12.59 -6.78 -8.80
N GLY A 27 -11.84 -7.11 -7.75
CA GLY A 27 -10.72 -8.04 -7.81
C GLY A 27 -9.41 -7.33 -8.10
N PHE A 28 -8.45 -8.03 -8.68
CA PHE A 28 -7.14 -7.45 -9.05
C PHE A 28 -7.24 -6.81 -10.44
N LEU A 29 -7.03 -5.50 -10.49
CA LEU A 29 -7.19 -4.68 -11.70
C LEU A 29 -5.84 -4.11 -12.13
N ASN A 30 -5.50 -4.26 -13.40
CA ASN A 30 -4.31 -3.65 -13.99
C ASN A 30 -4.54 -2.17 -14.25
N ARG A 31 -3.59 -1.33 -13.89
CA ARG A 31 -3.59 0.12 -14.09
C ARG A 31 -2.23 0.60 -14.57
N THR A 32 -2.22 1.78 -15.15
CA THR A 32 -1.01 2.50 -15.54
C THR A 32 -1.08 3.94 -15.06
N ILE A 33 0.08 4.49 -14.74
CA ILE A 33 0.26 5.92 -14.44
C ILE A 33 1.44 6.47 -15.22
N ALA A 34 1.37 7.75 -15.53
CA ALA A 34 2.51 8.52 -16.03
C ALA A 34 3.09 9.34 -14.86
N VAL A 35 4.40 9.29 -14.71
CA VAL A 35 5.18 10.15 -13.80
C VAL A 35 6.33 10.71 -14.62
N ASP A 36 6.37 12.01 -14.78
CA ASP A 36 7.27 12.71 -15.70
C ASP A 36 7.18 12.14 -17.13
N ALA A 37 8.27 11.61 -17.68
CA ALA A 37 8.34 11.02 -19.02
C ALA A 37 8.04 9.51 -19.03
N ASP A 38 7.93 8.87 -17.89
CA ASP A 38 7.82 7.43 -17.75
C ASP A 38 6.40 6.95 -17.50
N THR A 39 6.11 5.73 -17.95
CA THR A 39 4.84 5.06 -17.70
C THR A 39 5.08 3.82 -16.85
N TYR A 40 4.39 3.74 -15.71
CA TYR A 40 4.50 2.64 -14.77
C TYR A 40 3.22 1.82 -14.71
N ARG A 41 3.36 0.51 -14.54
CA ARG A 41 2.26 -0.43 -14.31
C ARG A 41 2.10 -0.69 -12.83
N TYR A 42 0.84 -0.85 -12.41
CA TYR A 42 0.52 -1.23 -11.03
C TYR A 42 -0.78 -2.03 -11.00
N GLN A 43 -1.03 -2.71 -9.90
CA GLN A 43 -2.32 -3.35 -9.66
C GLN A 43 -3.07 -2.68 -8.52
N VAL A 44 -4.39 -2.76 -8.60
CA VAL A 44 -5.28 -2.36 -7.52
C VAL A 44 -6.22 -3.53 -7.23
N TYR A 45 -6.23 -3.98 -5.97
CA TYR A 45 -7.30 -4.85 -5.51
C TYR A 45 -8.50 -4.02 -5.06
N VAL A 46 -9.67 -4.38 -5.56
CA VAL A 46 -10.95 -3.74 -5.21
C VAL A 46 -11.86 -4.82 -4.64
N PRO A 47 -12.35 -4.68 -3.39
CA PRO A 47 -13.22 -5.67 -2.75
C PRO A 47 -14.47 -5.98 -3.55
N ALA A 48 -14.96 -7.23 -3.49
CA ALA A 48 -16.14 -7.67 -4.25
C ALA A 48 -17.43 -6.90 -3.90
N ASN A 49 -17.51 -6.36 -2.68
CA ASN A 49 -18.61 -5.54 -2.18
C ASN A 49 -18.35 -4.03 -2.32
N TRP A 50 -17.37 -3.62 -3.13
CA TRP A 50 -17.07 -2.20 -3.34
C TRP A 50 -18.29 -1.44 -3.85
N ASP A 51 -18.54 -0.30 -3.21
CA ASP A 51 -19.65 0.61 -3.54
C ASP A 51 -19.12 2.05 -3.69
N LYS A 52 -19.45 2.69 -4.81
CA LYS A 52 -19.07 4.07 -5.13
C LYS A 52 -19.72 5.13 -4.22
N HIS A 53 -20.74 4.75 -3.45
CA HIS A 53 -21.49 5.67 -2.57
C HIS A 53 -20.88 5.78 -1.16
N GLN A 54 -19.85 4.99 -0.86
CA GLN A 54 -19.13 5.06 0.41
C GLN A 54 -17.64 5.25 0.19
N LYS A 55 -16.94 5.78 1.21
CA LYS A 55 -15.49 5.89 1.23
C LYS A 55 -14.85 4.59 1.72
N TRP A 56 -13.78 4.18 1.08
CA TRP A 56 -13.07 2.92 1.35
C TRP A 56 -11.71 3.14 1.99
N PRO A 57 -11.34 2.38 3.02
CA PRO A 57 -9.98 2.38 3.52
C PRO A 57 -9.02 1.89 2.44
N VAL A 58 -7.83 2.48 2.39
CA VAL A 58 -6.84 2.19 1.32
C VAL A 58 -5.53 1.75 1.95
N ILE A 59 -4.94 0.69 1.39
CA ILE A 59 -3.58 0.25 1.72
C ILE A 59 -2.67 0.54 0.52
N LEU A 60 -1.54 1.19 0.75
CA LEU A 60 -0.40 1.17 -0.15
C LEU A 60 0.51 0.02 0.27
N PHE A 61 0.71 -0.95 -0.61
CA PHE A 61 1.57 -2.10 -0.40
C PHE A 61 2.83 -2.01 -1.24
N LEU A 62 3.98 -2.11 -0.60
CA LEU A 62 5.30 -2.12 -1.24
C LEU A 62 5.90 -3.52 -1.16
N HIS A 63 6.15 -4.12 -2.31
CA HIS A 63 6.70 -5.48 -2.44
C HIS A 63 8.20 -5.55 -2.12
N GLY A 64 8.76 -6.74 -2.01
CA GLY A 64 10.18 -7.00 -1.80
C GLY A 64 11.03 -6.89 -3.05
N ALA A 65 12.33 -7.16 -2.92
CA ALA A 65 13.28 -7.06 -4.03
C ALA A 65 13.05 -8.12 -5.13
N GLY A 66 12.44 -9.26 -4.78
CA GLY A 66 12.15 -10.34 -5.73
C GLY A 66 11.10 -10.00 -6.77
N GLU A 67 10.18 -9.10 -6.45
CA GLU A 67 9.03 -8.75 -7.29
C GLU A 67 9.28 -7.50 -8.15
N ARG A 68 10.53 -6.98 -8.16
CA ARG A 68 10.92 -5.87 -9.03
C ARG A 68 10.75 -6.20 -10.50
N GLY A 69 10.31 -5.24 -11.28
CA GLY A 69 10.09 -5.40 -12.72
C GLY A 69 9.27 -4.28 -13.32
N ASN A 70 8.72 -4.56 -14.51
CA ASN A 70 7.84 -3.63 -15.23
C ASN A 70 6.68 -4.37 -15.94
N ASP A 71 6.43 -5.63 -15.57
CA ASP A 71 5.35 -6.43 -16.14
C ASP A 71 3.96 -6.08 -15.57
N GLY A 72 3.93 -5.45 -14.38
CA GLY A 72 2.72 -5.09 -13.66
C GLY A 72 2.04 -6.31 -13.00
N LEU A 73 2.77 -7.41 -12.78
CA LEU A 73 2.22 -8.67 -12.27
C LEU A 73 2.97 -9.21 -11.05
N LEU A 74 4.31 -9.30 -11.12
CA LEU A 74 5.13 -9.92 -10.07
C LEU A 74 4.92 -9.33 -8.67
N GLN A 75 4.61 -8.04 -8.56
CA GLN A 75 4.34 -7.38 -7.28
C GLN A 75 3.16 -7.97 -6.50
N THR A 76 2.40 -8.87 -7.12
CA THR A 76 1.27 -9.54 -6.48
C THR A 76 1.49 -11.02 -6.20
N ASP A 77 2.69 -11.54 -6.41
CA ASP A 77 2.96 -12.98 -6.25
C ASP A 77 3.05 -13.40 -4.79
N VAL A 78 3.54 -12.51 -3.93
CA VAL A 78 3.77 -12.81 -2.50
C VAL A 78 3.13 -11.76 -1.59
N GLY A 79 3.16 -12.04 -0.30
CA GLY A 79 2.76 -11.10 0.75
C GLY A 79 1.26 -10.79 0.76
N LEU A 80 0.91 -9.52 0.82
CA LEU A 80 -0.49 -9.09 1.00
C LEU A 80 -1.41 -9.59 -0.12
N ALA A 81 -0.95 -9.57 -1.37
CA ALA A 81 -1.77 -10.02 -2.49
C ALA A 81 -2.07 -11.53 -2.44
N HIS A 82 -1.10 -12.33 -1.95
CA HIS A 82 -1.31 -13.75 -1.70
C HIS A 82 -2.37 -13.98 -0.60
N ALA A 83 -2.23 -13.29 0.53
CA ALA A 83 -3.19 -13.37 1.64
C ALA A 83 -4.61 -12.95 1.21
N ILE A 84 -4.75 -11.94 0.36
CA ILE A 84 -6.03 -11.51 -0.20
C ILE A 84 -6.62 -12.60 -1.10
N ARG A 85 -5.83 -13.29 -1.93
CA ARG A 85 -6.34 -14.37 -2.79
C ARG A 85 -6.85 -15.56 -1.99
N GLU A 86 -6.20 -15.89 -0.88
CA GLU A 86 -6.64 -16.96 0.01
C GLU A 86 -7.91 -16.60 0.77
N HIS A 87 -8.01 -15.36 1.28
CA HIS A 87 -9.09 -14.93 2.16
C HIS A 87 -9.62 -13.53 1.80
N PRO A 88 -10.19 -13.32 0.60
CA PRO A 88 -10.56 -11.99 0.13
C PRO A 88 -11.59 -11.27 1.03
N ALA A 89 -12.45 -12.01 1.73
CA ALA A 89 -13.43 -11.46 2.64
C ALA A 89 -12.81 -10.79 3.89
N ASN A 90 -11.56 -11.15 4.22
CA ASN A 90 -10.87 -10.58 5.38
C ASN A 90 -10.25 -9.20 5.09
N PHE A 91 -10.19 -8.77 3.82
CA PHE A 91 -9.52 -7.54 3.41
C PHE A 91 -10.50 -6.52 2.81
N PRO A 92 -11.24 -5.77 3.65
CA PRO A 92 -12.21 -4.76 3.19
C PRO A 92 -11.51 -3.44 2.80
N PHE A 93 -10.46 -3.51 2.02
CA PHE A 93 -9.63 -2.37 1.60
C PHE A 93 -9.50 -2.31 0.08
N VAL A 94 -9.39 -1.11 -0.46
CA VAL A 94 -8.75 -0.92 -1.76
C VAL A 94 -7.24 -1.03 -1.51
N VAL A 95 -6.54 -1.91 -2.25
CA VAL A 95 -5.10 -2.12 -2.06
C VAL A 95 -4.37 -1.73 -3.32
N VAL A 96 -3.46 -0.75 -3.20
CA VAL A 96 -2.65 -0.22 -4.30
C VAL A 96 -1.28 -0.88 -4.26
N MET A 97 -0.89 -1.53 -5.34
CA MET A 97 0.32 -2.36 -5.46
C MET A 97 1.14 -1.87 -6.66
N PRO A 98 1.94 -0.81 -6.50
CA PRO A 98 2.90 -0.39 -7.54
C PRO A 98 4.00 -1.44 -7.70
N GLN A 99 4.69 -1.42 -8.85
CA GLN A 99 5.85 -2.28 -9.09
C GLN A 99 7.12 -1.43 -9.20
N CYS A 100 8.07 -1.64 -8.30
CA CYS A 100 9.39 -1.03 -8.35
C CYS A 100 10.18 -1.57 -9.54
N ASN A 101 10.86 -0.73 -10.30
CA ASN A 101 11.68 -1.13 -11.43
C ASN A 101 12.84 -2.05 -11.00
N LYS A 102 13.36 -2.87 -11.95
CA LYS A 102 14.28 -3.97 -11.67
C LYS A 102 15.53 -3.58 -10.89
N ASP A 103 16.13 -2.44 -11.20
CA ASP A 103 17.41 -2.01 -10.61
C ASP A 103 17.21 -0.84 -9.63
N LYS A 104 16.00 -0.68 -9.10
CA LYS A 104 15.58 0.40 -8.22
C LYS A 104 15.23 -0.08 -6.81
N LEU A 105 15.16 0.89 -5.89
CA LEU A 105 14.70 0.73 -4.51
C LEU A 105 13.52 1.66 -4.24
N TRP A 106 12.63 1.29 -3.31
CA TRP A 106 11.50 2.14 -2.90
C TRP A 106 11.89 3.46 -2.26
N THR A 107 13.14 3.58 -1.81
CA THR A 107 13.71 4.78 -1.21
C THR A 107 14.26 5.78 -2.25
N GLU A 108 14.25 5.41 -3.54
CA GLU A 108 14.65 6.30 -4.62
C GLU A 108 13.50 7.23 -5.05
N PRO A 109 13.79 8.50 -5.39
CA PRO A 109 12.77 9.53 -5.63
C PRO A 109 11.75 9.19 -6.71
N ASP A 110 12.17 8.54 -7.81
CA ASP A 110 11.29 8.14 -8.91
C ASP A 110 10.34 6.99 -8.52
N MET A 111 10.80 6.03 -7.72
CA MET A 111 9.97 4.93 -7.21
C MET A 111 9.03 5.41 -6.11
N GLU A 112 9.48 6.33 -5.27
CA GLU A 112 8.64 7.02 -4.31
C GLU A 112 7.50 7.80 -5.02
N ALA A 113 7.85 8.63 -6.02
CA ALA A 113 6.88 9.39 -6.80
C ALA A 113 5.86 8.47 -7.47
N GLN A 114 6.32 7.37 -8.10
CA GLN A 114 5.48 6.35 -8.69
C GLN A 114 4.47 5.79 -7.69
N ALA A 115 4.92 5.37 -6.51
CA ALA A 115 4.06 4.78 -5.48
C ALA A 115 2.99 5.77 -5.00
N LEU A 116 3.37 7.02 -4.77
CA LEU A 116 2.46 8.06 -4.29
C LEU A 116 1.46 8.50 -5.37
N VAL A 117 1.87 8.61 -6.63
CA VAL A 117 0.95 8.92 -7.74
C VAL A 117 -0.04 7.78 -7.96
N ALA A 118 0.40 6.50 -7.89
CA ALA A 118 -0.48 5.34 -7.97
C ALA A 118 -1.53 5.36 -6.84
N LEU A 119 -1.09 5.67 -5.62
CA LEU A 119 -1.98 5.80 -4.46
C LEU A 119 -3.02 6.91 -4.69
N ASP A 120 -2.60 8.12 -5.06
CA ASP A 120 -3.52 9.26 -5.24
C ASP A 120 -4.52 9.01 -6.38
N ARG A 121 -4.09 8.38 -7.46
CA ARG A 121 -4.95 7.99 -8.57
C ARG A 121 -6.01 6.98 -8.12
N SER A 122 -5.59 5.98 -7.37
CA SER A 122 -6.51 4.93 -6.86
C SER A 122 -7.50 5.48 -5.84
N ILE A 123 -7.08 6.41 -4.96
CA ILE A 123 -7.98 7.12 -4.04
C ILE A 123 -9.10 7.82 -4.81
N GLN A 124 -8.78 8.50 -5.90
CA GLN A 124 -9.77 9.20 -6.74
C GLN A 124 -10.70 8.21 -7.45
N GLU A 125 -10.14 7.17 -8.07
CA GLU A 125 -10.89 6.20 -8.87
C GLU A 125 -11.85 5.35 -8.02
N PHE A 126 -11.37 4.87 -6.86
CA PHE A 126 -12.08 3.90 -6.03
C PHE A 126 -12.68 4.48 -4.75
N LYS A 127 -12.87 5.81 -4.67
CA LYS A 127 -13.47 6.47 -3.51
C LYS A 127 -12.71 6.21 -2.21
N GLY A 128 -11.38 6.24 -2.28
CA GLY A 128 -10.53 6.06 -1.11
C GLY A 128 -10.78 7.13 -0.04
N ASP A 129 -10.77 6.69 1.20
CA ASP A 129 -10.86 7.55 2.38
C ASP A 129 -9.48 8.06 2.76
N ARG A 130 -9.26 9.37 2.62
CA ARG A 130 -7.95 9.98 2.92
C ARG A 130 -7.59 9.93 4.40
N ASP A 131 -8.56 9.73 5.27
CA ASP A 131 -8.33 9.59 6.72
C ASP A 131 -7.99 8.16 7.12
N ARG A 132 -8.20 7.18 6.22
CA ARG A 132 -7.93 5.76 6.43
C ARG A 132 -6.98 5.22 5.35
N LEU A 133 -5.82 5.87 5.24
CA LEU A 133 -4.71 5.40 4.39
C LEU A 133 -3.71 4.66 5.26
N TYR A 134 -3.29 3.49 4.83
CA TYR A 134 -2.32 2.66 5.54
C TYR A 134 -1.16 2.32 4.61
N LEU A 135 0.03 2.18 5.19
CA LEU A 135 1.24 1.83 4.45
C LEU A 135 1.83 0.56 5.01
N THR A 136 2.08 -0.41 4.16
CA THR A 136 2.73 -1.66 4.51
C THR A 136 3.69 -2.12 3.42
N GLY A 137 4.69 -2.87 3.79
CA GLY A 137 5.62 -3.48 2.84
C GLY A 137 6.49 -4.51 3.51
N LEU A 138 7.03 -5.40 2.70
CA LEU A 138 7.90 -6.49 3.15
C LEU A 138 9.33 -6.32 2.62
N SER A 139 10.34 -6.66 3.42
CA SER A 139 11.75 -6.60 3.03
C SER A 139 12.09 -5.22 2.45
N MET A 140 12.54 -5.12 1.19
CA MET A 140 12.76 -3.86 0.49
C MET A 140 11.56 -2.90 0.60
N GLY A 141 10.33 -3.40 0.52
CA GLY A 141 9.11 -2.61 0.70
C GLY A 141 8.89 -2.17 2.15
N GLY A 142 9.40 -2.91 3.12
CA GLY A 142 9.40 -2.51 4.52
C GLY A 142 10.36 -1.34 4.78
N TYR A 143 11.53 -1.31 4.13
CA TYR A 143 12.41 -0.13 4.10
C TYR A 143 11.70 1.08 3.48
N GLY A 144 10.99 0.87 2.34
CA GLY A 144 10.15 1.90 1.74
C GLY A 144 9.03 2.37 2.66
N THR A 145 8.49 1.48 3.50
CA THR A 145 7.48 1.84 4.51
C THR A 145 8.05 2.79 5.56
N TRP A 146 9.26 2.52 6.06
CA TRP A 146 9.95 3.40 6.99
C TRP A 146 10.30 4.75 6.35
N ASP A 147 10.81 4.72 5.11
CA ASP A 147 11.25 5.91 4.39
C ASP A 147 10.09 6.85 4.10
N LEU A 148 9.01 6.34 3.50
CA LEU A 148 7.81 7.13 3.22
C LEU A 148 7.13 7.60 4.51
N GLY A 149 7.11 6.78 5.56
CA GLY A 149 6.58 7.15 6.87
C GLY A 149 7.32 8.34 7.48
N ALA A 150 8.65 8.36 7.37
CA ALA A 150 9.47 9.45 7.86
C ALA A 150 9.39 10.72 7.01
N LYS A 151 9.20 10.59 5.69
CA LYS A 151 9.06 11.73 4.76
C LYS A 151 7.66 12.35 4.78
N TYR A 152 6.62 11.53 5.00
CA TYR A 152 5.21 11.94 4.93
C TYR A 152 4.42 11.55 6.19
N PRO A 153 4.82 12.02 7.39
CA PRO A 153 4.31 11.53 8.67
C PRO A 153 2.80 11.73 8.88
N SER A 154 2.19 12.71 8.19
CA SER A 154 0.75 12.99 8.31
C SER A 154 -0.09 12.38 7.19
N ARG A 155 0.49 11.49 6.39
CA ARG A 155 -0.20 10.94 5.22
C ARG A 155 -0.93 9.63 5.51
N PHE A 156 -0.43 8.83 6.44
CA PHE A 156 -0.94 7.50 6.73
C PHE A 156 -1.42 7.40 8.18
N ALA A 157 -2.52 6.68 8.36
CA ALA A 157 -3.12 6.47 9.67
C ALA A 157 -2.44 5.35 10.47
N ALA A 158 -1.72 4.44 9.81
CA ALA A 158 -0.89 3.43 10.45
C ALA A 158 0.17 2.87 9.48
N TYR A 159 1.24 2.31 10.05
CA TYR A 159 2.35 1.67 9.32
C TYR A 159 2.51 0.21 9.75
N VAL A 160 2.78 -0.66 8.77
CA VAL A 160 3.06 -2.09 9.01
C VAL A 160 4.30 -2.51 8.22
N PRO A 161 5.51 -2.20 8.69
CA PRO A 161 6.76 -2.67 8.10
C PRO A 161 7.03 -4.11 8.52
N ILE A 162 7.43 -4.96 7.56
CA ILE A 162 7.67 -6.40 7.77
C ILE A 162 9.08 -6.75 7.31
N CYS A 163 9.86 -7.48 8.15
CA CYS A 163 11.23 -7.95 7.92
C CYS A 163 12.14 -6.89 7.30
N ALA A 164 12.18 -5.70 7.91
CA ALA A 164 12.90 -4.55 7.39
C ALA A 164 13.62 -3.78 8.51
N GLY A 165 14.46 -2.84 8.11
CA GLY A 165 15.23 -2.00 9.01
C GLY A 165 15.37 -0.57 8.52
N ILE A 166 16.26 0.15 9.18
CA ILE A 166 16.67 1.51 8.85
C ILE A 166 18.00 1.48 8.09
N ARG A 167 18.96 0.68 8.57
CA ARG A 167 20.24 0.47 7.89
C ARG A 167 20.19 -0.80 7.05
N GLY A 168 20.88 -0.76 5.91
CA GLY A 168 20.98 -1.92 5.01
C GLY A 168 21.80 -3.05 5.63
N PRO A 169 21.45 -4.32 5.32
CA PRO A 169 22.28 -5.45 5.68
C PRO A 169 23.63 -5.39 4.95
N GLU A 170 24.66 -6.03 5.50
CA GLU A 170 26.03 -6.01 4.93
C GLU A 170 26.10 -6.40 3.45
N ARG A 171 25.25 -7.36 3.03
CA ARG A 171 25.18 -7.82 1.63
C ARG A 171 24.52 -6.81 0.68
N PHE A 172 23.70 -5.89 1.21
CA PHE A 172 22.94 -4.89 0.46
C PHE A 172 22.96 -3.54 1.21
N PRO A 173 24.12 -2.91 1.41
CA PRO A 173 24.24 -1.70 2.22
C PRO A 173 23.46 -0.51 1.65
N GLN A 174 23.17 -0.52 0.34
CA GLN A 174 22.34 0.49 -0.33
C GLN A 174 20.82 0.37 0.01
N LEU A 175 20.39 -0.76 0.57
CA LEU A 175 19.01 -0.94 1.01
C LEU A 175 18.82 -0.34 2.41
N HIS A 176 18.69 0.97 2.48
CA HIS A 176 18.49 1.72 3.71
C HIS A 176 17.46 2.84 3.53
N VAL A 177 16.99 3.38 4.63
CA VAL A 177 16.14 4.57 4.66
C VAL A 177 16.99 5.80 4.30
N SER A 178 16.45 6.72 3.51
CA SER A 178 17.18 7.91 3.00
C SER A 178 17.80 8.78 4.11
N LEU A 179 17.26 8.74 5.33
CA LEU A 179 17.81 9.43 6.49
C LEU A 179 19.24 8.98 6.86
N VAL A 180 19.66 7.79 6.45
CA VAL A 180 21.01 7.27 6.69
C VAL A 180 22.06 8.05 5.89
N ASP A 181 21.68 8.64 4.76
CA ASP A 181 22.57 9.40 3.90
C ASP A 181 22.78 10.85 4.36
N ASP A 182 21.98 11.33 5.30
CA ASP A 182 22.14 12.69 5.85
C ASP A 182 23.25 12.70 6.93
N PRO A 183 24.39 13.35 6.67
CA PRO A 183 25.51 13.39 7.61
C PRO A 183 25.20 14.14 8.92
N GLN A 184 24.12 14.90 8.97
CA GLN A 184 23.67 15.60 10.18
C GLN A 184 22.86 14.70 11.11
N ILE A 185 22.39 13.55 10.62
CA ILE A 185 21.62 12.57 11.39
C ILE A 185 22.55 11.55 12.00
N THR A 186 22.85 11.69 13.28
CA THR A 186 23.75 10.77 13.99
C THR A 186 23.06 9.47 14.38
N ASP A 187 21.74 9.50 14.65
CA ASP A 187 20.91 8.33 14.96
C ASP A 187 19.68 8.29 14.05
N PRO A 188 19.73 7.54 12.94
CA PRO A 188 18.61 7.46 12.02
C PRO A 188 17.40 6.70 12.56
N TYR A 189 17.56 5.83 13.59
CA TYR A 189 16.41 5.17 14.25
C TYR A 189 15.63 6.18 15.08
N ALA A 190 16.31 6.95 15.91
CA ALA A 190 15.67 8.00 16.72
C ALA A 190 15.02 9.07 15.84
N GLU A 191 15.67 9.46 14.74
CA GLU A 191 15.12 10.45 13.82
C GLU A 191 13.90 9.91 13.05
N THR A 192 13.93 8.66 12.61
CA THR A 192 12.76 8.00 11.99
C THR A 192 11.59 7.97 12.98
N ALA A 193 11.83 7.54 14.22
CA ALA A 193 10.80 7.52 15.27
C ALA A 193 10.24 8.90 15.56
N ARG A 194 11.09 9.93 15.63
CA ARG A 194 10.69 11.33 15.82
C ARG A 194 9.78 11.83 14.70
N ARG A 195 10.11 11.52 13.44
CA ARG A 195 9.33 11.94 12.26
C ARG A 195 7.98 11.23 12.18
N ILE A 196 7.94 9.93 12.43
CA ILE A 196 6.71 9.13 12.48
C ILE A 196 5.77 9.63 13.60
N GLY A 197 6.35 10.06 14.72
CA GLY A 197 5.61 10.69 15.82
C GLY A 197 4.64 9.72 16.49
N LYS A 198 3.36 10.08 16.52
CA LYS A 198 2.30 9.30 17.18
C LYS A 198 1.51 8.39 16.24
N THR A 199 1.89 8.30 14.98
CA THR A 199 1.22 7.39 14.05
C THR A 199 1.44 5.94 14.49
N PRO A 200 0.38 5.13 14.64
CA PRO A 200 0.49 3.74 15.08
C PRO A 200 1.34 2.90 14.15
N VAL A 201 2.19 2.06 14.73
CA VAL A 201 3.10 1.17 14.00
C VAL A 201 2.98 -0.25 14.52
N TRP A 202 2.83 -1.23 13.63
CA TRP A 202 2.97 -2.63 13.98
C TRP A 202 4.08 -3.29 13.17
N ILE A 203 5.18 -3.59 13.83
CA ILE A 203 6.38 -4.20 13.23
C ILE A 203 6.28 -5.72 13.32
N PHE A 204 6.65 -6.42 12.23
CA PHE A 204 6.77 -7.87 12.20
C PHE A 204 8.15 -8.30 11.69
N HIS A 205 8.74 -9.34 12.32
CA HIS A 205 10.01 -9.92 11.89
C HIS A 205 10.14 -11.37 12.32
N GLY A 206 10.93 -12.17 11.62
CA GLY A 206 11.34 -13.50 12.03
C GLY A 206 12.72 -13.44 12.72
N ASP A 207 12.91 -14.12 13.85
CA ASP A 207 14.18 -14.07 14.60
C ASP A 207 15.33 -14.87 13.96
N ALA A 208 15.01 -15.74 13.00
CA ALA A 208 15.96 -16.50 12.19
C ALA A 208 16.15 -15.89 10.78
N ASP A 209 15.88 -14.60 10.60
CA ASP A 209 16.05 -13.91 9.31
C ASP A 209 17.54 -13.71 9.00
N GLU A 210 18.03 -14.39 7.95
CA GLU A 210 19.41 -14.31 7.48
C GLU A 210 19.62 -13.23 6.38
N ALA A 211 18.54 -12.64 5.87
CA ALA A 211 18.59 -11.62 4.82
C ALA A 211 18.61 -10.20 5.41
N VAL A 212 17.73 -9.93 6.37
CA VAL A 212 17.67 -8.67 7.11
C VAL A 212 17.77 -9.00 8.61
N PRO A 213 18.81 -8.54 9.30
CA PRO A 213 18.99 -8.83 10.73
C PRO A 213 17.78 -8.36 11.54
N VAL A 214 17.24 -9.23 12.40
CA VAL A 214 16.09 -8.93 13.28
C VAL A 214 16.37 -7.74 14.21
N GLU A 215 17.65 -7.49 14.53
CA GLU A 215 18.13 -6.36 15.30
C GLU A 215 17.69 -5.01 14.72
N GLU A 216 17.50 -4.92 13.43
CA GLU A 216 16.99 -3.70 12.79
C GLU A 216 15.57 -3.36 13.28
N SER A 217 14.68 -4.35 13.32
CA SER A 217 13.32 -4.18 13.85
C SER A 217 13.32 -3.98 15.37
N ARG A 218 14.19 -4.66 16.13
CA ARG A 218 14.33 -4.46 17.58
C ARG A 218 14.75 -3.04 17.91
N LYS A 219 15.79 -2.50 17.22
CA LYS A 219 16.25 -1.11 17.38
C LYS A 219 15.15 -0.11 17.04
N MET A 220 14.40 -0.35 15.95
CA MET A 220 13.34 0.57 15.56
C MET A 220 12.16 0.53 16.55
N ALA A 221 11.79 -0.63 17.04
CA ALA A 221 10.77 -0.78 18.09
C ALA A 221 11.18 -0.05 19.38
N GLU A 222 12.45 -0.13 19.78
CA GLU A 222 12.98 0.57 20.96
C GLU A 222 13.01 2.10 20.75
N ALA A 223 13.42 2.56 19.56
CA ALA A 223 13.41 3.98 19.24
C ALA A 223 11.99 4.58 19.30
N LEU A 224 10.99 3.84 18.76
CA LEU A 224 9.58 4.25 18.83
C LEU A 224 9.05 4.27 20.25
N LYS A 225 9.38 3.28 21.08
CA LYS A 225 9.01 3.27 22.51
C LYS A 225 9.63 4.46 23.24
N THR A 226 10.91 4.72 23.00
CA THR A 226 11.63 5.88 23.59
C THR A 226 11.00 7.21 23.20
N ALA A 227 10.49 7.31 21.96
CA ALA A 227 9.73 8.47 21.48
C ALA A 227 8.27 8.50 21.98
N ASN A 228 7.86 7.56 22.83
CA ASN A 228 6.49 7.37 23.29
C ASN A 228 5.49 7.25 22.13
N ALA A 229 5.87 6.63 21.02
CA ALA A 229 4.99 6.32 19.90
C ALA A 229 4.07 5.13 20.24
N ASP A 230 2.96 5.01 19.50
CA ASP A 230 2.09 3.83 19.56
C ASP A 230 2.71 2.71 18.72
N VAL A 231 3.46 1.81 19.36
CA VAL A 231 4.18 0.73 18.68
C VAL A 231 3.81 -0.64 19.22
N LYS A 232 3.49 -1.56 18.30
CA LYS A 232 3.38 -3.00 18.54
C LYS A 232 4.50 -3.70 17.76
N TYR A 233 5.16 -4.68 18.39
CA TYR A 233 6.20 -5.50 17.77
C TYR A 233 5.89 -6.98 17.96
N THR A 234 5.88 -7.71 16.86
CA THR A 234 5.73 -9.18 16.85
C THR A 234 6.97 -9.80 16.21
N GLU A 235 7.69 -10.58 16.99
CA GLU A 235 8.82 -11.37 16.54
C GLU A 235 8.39 -12.83 16.50
N TYR A 236 8.64 -13.51 15.37
CA TYR A 236 8.24 -14.88 15.15
C TYR A 236 9.44 -15.83 15.40
N PRO A 237 9.41 -16.64 16.46
CA PRO A 237 10.50 -17.57 16.78
C PRO A 237 10.72 -18.61 15.69
N GLY A 238 12.00 -18.79 15.27
CA GLY A 238 12.42 -19.77 14.28
C GLY A 238 11.98 -19.47 12.85
N VAL A 239 11.42 -18.27 12.60
CA VAL A 239 10.98 -17.85 11.26
C VAL A 239 12.10 -17.08 10.58
N GLY A 240 12.42 -17.47 9.34
CA GLY A 240 13.39 -16.79 8.49
C GLY A 240 12.81 -15.53 7.83
N HIS A 241 13.42 -15.14 6.70
CA HIS A 241 13.05 -13.90 6.01
C HIS A 241 11.57 -13.82 5.60
N ASN A 242 10.96 -14.96 5.23
CA ASN A 242 9.53 -15.02 4.91
C ASN A 242 8.65 -14.94 6.17
N SER A 243 8.71 -13.85 6.90
CA SER A 243 7.79 -13.57 8.01
C SER A 243 6.48 -12.92 7.56
N TRP A 244 6.40 -12.45 6.32
CA TRP A 244 5.22 -11.76 5.77
C TRP A 244 3.99 -12.65 5.63
N ASP A 245 4.13 -13.97 5.37
CA ASP A 245 2.99 -14.87 5.30
C ASP A 245 2.27 -14.92 6.65
N LYS A 246 3.02 -15.04 7.74
CA LYS A 246 2.46 -14.99 9.11
C LYS A 246 1.91 -13.61 9.45
N ALA A 247 2.60 -12.55 9.06
CA ALA A 247 2.18 -11.19 9.36
C ALA A 247 0.86 -10.82 8.67
N TYR A 248 0.69 -11.15 7.39
CA TYR A 248 -0.56 -10.88 6.68
C TYR A 248 -1.69 -11.86 7.02
N ALA A 249 -1.38 -13.03 7.60
CA ALA A 249 -2.35 -13.96 8.18
C ALA A 249 -2.70 -13.65 9.65
N GLU A 250 -2.06 -12.64 10.28
CA GLU A 250 -2.32 -12.26 11.68
C GLU A 250 -3.77 -11.77 11.84
N PRO A 251 -4.62 -12.47 12.64
CA PRO A 251 -6.05 -12.14 12.73
C PRO A 251 -6.33 -10.72 13.24
N GLN A 252 -5.41 -10.13 14.00
CA GLN A 252 -5.55 -8.79 14.55
C GLN A 252 -5.04 -7.69 13.61
N LEU A 253 -4.44 -8.02 12.47
CA LEU A 253 -3.87 -7.03 11.54
C LEU A 253 -4.95 -6.12 10.95
N VAL A 254 -6.02 -6.70 10.42
CA VAL A 254 -7.14 -5.94 9.85
C VAL A 254 -7.87 -5.12 10.91
N PRO A 255 -8.24 -5.68 12.09
CA PRO A 255 -8.75 -4.88 13.20
C PRO A 255 -7.81 -3.73 13.62
N PHE A 256 -6.51 -3.97 13.70
CA PHE A 256 -5.53 -2.94 14.02
C PHE A 256 -5.59 -1.79 13.00
N LEU A 257 -5.53 -2.06 11.71
CA LEU A 257 -5.60 -1.03 10.68
C LEU A 257 -6.90 -0.22 10.78
N LEU A 258 -8.05 -0.90 10.83
CA LEU A 258 -9.37 -0.26 10.85
C LEU A 258 -9.66 0.54 12.13
N ALA A 259 -8.94 0.28 13.23
CA ALA A 259 -9.06 1.04 14.47
C ALA A 259 -8.41 2.45 14.38
N HIS A 260 -7.58 2.69 13.35
CA HIS A 260 -6.80 3.92 13.24
C HIS A 260 -7.26 4.79 12.07
N THR A 261 -7.39 6.09 12.36
CA THR A 261 -7.72 7.13 11.38
C THR A 261 -6.81 8.33 11.61
N LEU A 262 -6.53 9.10 10.55
CA LEU A 262 -5.87 10.39 10.71
C LEU A 262 -6.73 11.31 11.58
N LYS A 263 -6.10 11.97 12.53
CA LYS A 263 -6.74 13.00 13.37
C LYS A 263 -6.33 14.36 12.81
N HIS A 264 -7.30 15.11 12.36
CA HIS A 264 -7.13 16.50 11.89
C HIS A 264 -7.34 17.50 13.00
#